data_e33cc719bd5747e2b0070d5ee56ca444
#
_entry.id   e33cc719bd5747e2b0070d5ee56ca444
#
_cell.length_a   1.000
_cell.length_b   1.000
_cell.length_c   1.000
_cell.angle_alpha   90.00
_cell.angle_beta   90.00
_cell.angle_gamma   90.00
#
_symmetry.space_group_name_H-M   'P 1'
#
loop_
_entity.id
_entity.type
_entity.pdbx_description
1 polymer ?
#
loop_
_entity_poly.entity_id
_entity_poly.type
_entity_poly.pdbx_seq_one_letter_code
_entity_poly.pdbx_strand_id
1 'polypeptide(L)'
;SRFNYAEVSLPGGCAWGPRPVDYHLKAMETLGAKVELADGMMIVKGNLTGGEINFQQKSVGATGNALMAAVKARGITVINNAAQEPEIEALCIFLVKMGAEIIGIGTDKITIKGKEELIAGIEYSIIPDRIEAGTFLIAGAITSGNVRLKKVNPDHLTIVMDYLIKAG
;
A
#
# COMPACT_ATOMS: atom_id res chain seq x y z
N SER A 1 13.36 6.74 4.64
CA SER A 1 13.86 7.68 3.60
C SER A 1 14.12 9.09 4.13
N ARG A 2 13.26 9.64 5.00
CA ARG A 2 13.44 11.03 5.50
C ARG A 2 14.55 11.18 6.54
N PHE A 3 14.68 10.24 7.46
CA PHE A 3 15.60 10.32 8.61
C PHE A 3 16.74 9.30 8.53
N ASN A 4 16.82 8.49 7.50
CA ASN A 4 17.81 7.43 7.30
C ASN A 4 17.90 6.40 8.46
N TYR A 5 16.93 6.43 9.35
CA TYR A 5 16.78 5.55 10.50
C TYR A 5 15.31 5.40 10.84
N ALA A 6 14.89 4.19 11.16
CA ALA A 6 13.59 3.87 11.74
C ALA A 6 13.74 2.66 12.66
N GLU A 7 13.06 2.70 13.78
CA GLU A 7 12.93 1.59 14.71
C GLU A 7 11.46 1.42 15.05
N VAL A 8 10.91 0.25 14.77
CA VAL A 8 9.48 -0.03 14.89
C VAL A 8 9.30 -1.42 15.47
N SER A 9 8.37 -1.58 16.43
CA SER A 9 8.02 -2.90 16.94
C SER A 9 7.45 -3.81 15.86
N LEU A 10 7.72 -5.10 15.96
CA LEU A 10 7.03 -6.08 15.11
C LEU A 10 5.50 -5.95 15.30
N PRO A 11 4.72 -6.02 14.22
CA PRO A 11 3.27 -5.97 14.32
C PRO A 11 2.77 -7.20 15.09
N GLY A 12 1.70 -7.03 15.85
CA GLY A 12 0.99 -8.15 16.44
C GLY A 12 0.36 -9.07 15.39
N GLY A 13 -0.19 -10.16 15.85
CA GLY A 13 -0.96 -11.08 15.02
C GLY A 13 -2.43 -10.67 14.87
N CYS A 14 -3.17 -11.51 14.19
CA CYS A 14 -4.64 -11.48 14.13
C CYS A 14 -5.17 -12.92 14.21
N ALA A 15 -6.50 -13.11 14.13
CA ALA A 15 -7.11 -14.45 14.16
C ALA A 15 -6.55 -15.42 13.10
N TRP A 16 -5.94 -14.90 12.03
CA TRP A 16 -5.31 -15.66 10.95
C TRP A 16 -3.83 -15.96 11.16
N GLY A 17 -3.23 -15.51 12.26
CA GLY A 17 -1.81 -15.72 12.60
C GLY A 17 -0.97 -14.44 12.65
N PRO A 18 0.36 -14.59 12.71
CA PRO A 18 1.27 -13.46 12.71
C PRO A 18 1.20 -12.70 11.37
N ARG A 19 1.32 -11.39 11.43
CA ARG A 19 1.39 -10.55 10.22
C ARG A 19 2.80 -10.58 9.64
N PRO A 20 3.00 -11.15 8.44
CA PRO A 20 4.31 -11.23 7.84
C PRO A 20 4.80 -9.83 7.43
N VAL A 21 6.06 -9.54 7.72
CA VAL A 21 6.74 -8.28 7.37
C VAL A 21 7.90 -8.47 6.42
N ASP A 22 8.17 -9.71 6.01
CA ASP A 22 9.27 -10.13 5.16
C ASP A 22 9.37 -9.32 3.85
N TYR A 23 8.26 -9.12 3.15
CA TYR A 23 8.22 -8.30 1.92
C TYR A 23 8.54 -6.83 2.19
N HIS A 24 8.13 -6.29 3.33
CA HIS A 24 8.47 -4.92 3.72
C HIS A 24 9.97 -4.77 3.94
N LEU A 25 10.56 -5.69 4.70
CA LEU A 25 11.98 -5.68 5.02
C LEU A 25 12.83 -5.89 3.77
N LYS A 26 12.48 -6.88 2.93
CA LYS A 26 13.16 -7.16 1.67
C LYS A 26 13.09 -5.98 0.70
N ALA A 27 11.98 -5.25 0.66
CA ALA A 27 11.88 -4.04 -0.14
C ALA A 27 12.87 -2.95 0.36
N MET A 28 13.00 -2.75 1.68
CA MET A 28 13.95 -1.80 2.24
C MET A 28 15.40 -2.21 1.96
N GLU A 29 15.74 -3.50 2.10
CA GLU A 29 17.07 -4.04 1.75
C GLU A 29 17.40 -3.85 0.28
N THR A 30 16.43 -4.13 -0.61
CA THR A 30 16.58 -3.90 -2.06
C THR A 30 16.86 -2.44 -2.39
N LEU A 31 16.29 -1.52 -1.62
CA LEU A 31 16.56 -0.09 -1.73
C LEU A 31 17.84 0.36 -1.01
N GLY A 32 18.67 -0.59 -0.54
CA GLY A 32 19.97 -0.30 0.05
C GLY A 32 19.96 -0.01 1.55
N ALA A 33 18.86 -0.19 2.25
CA ALA A 33 18.84 -0.10 3.70
C ALA A 33 19.47 -1.33 4.34
N LYS A 34 20.07 -1.14 5.50
CA LYS A 34 20.48 -2.20 6.42
C LYS A 34 19.31 -2.50 7.36
N VAL A 35 18.86 -3.74 7.36
CA VAL A 35 17.74 -4.20 8.19
C VAL A 35 18.26 -5.12 9.30
N GLU A 36 17.80 -4.91 10.52
CA GLU A 36 18.16 -5.70 11.69
C GLU A 36 16.87 -6.01 12.48
N LEU A 37 16.74 -7.24 12.93
CA LEU A 37 15.68 -7.66 13.84
C LEU A 37 16.30 -7.95 15.21
N ALA A 38 15.99 -7.16 16.19
CA ALA A 38 16.53 -7.30 17.53
C ALA A 38 15.44 -6.95 18.58
N ASP A 39 15.32 -7.76 19.62
CA ASP A 39 14.45 -7.52 20.75
C ASP A 39 12.98 -7.21 20.39
N GLY A 40 12.45 -7.88 19.37
CA GLY A 40 11.10 -7.65 18.87
C GLY A 40 10.91 -6.35 18.07
N MET A 41 12.01 -5.69 17.72
CA MET A 41 12.04 -4.45 16.93
C MET A 41 12.59 -4.72 15.53
N MET A 42 12.07 -4.00 14.56
CA MET A 42 12.64 -3.85 13.22
C MET A 42 13.43 -2.55 13.18
N ILE A 43 14.72 -2.64 12.91
CA ILE A 43 15.61 -1.49 12.81
C ILE A 43 16.06 -1.37 11.37
N VAL A 44 15.77 -0.24 10.74
CA VAL A 44 16.09 0.04 9.33
C VAL A 44 16.98 1.28 9.26
N LYS A 45 18.18 1.14 8.69
CA LYS A 45 19.19 2.21 8.62
C LYS A 45 19.72 2.35 7.20
N GLY A 46 19.96 3.56 6.75
CA GLY A 46 20.69 3.86 5.53
C GLY A 46 20.03 4.87 4.62
N ASN A 47 20.81 5.30 3.63
CA ASN A 47 20.30 6.15 2.55
C ASN A 47 19.72 5.27 1.47
N LEU A 48 18.44 5.44 1.17
CA LEU A 48 17.79 4.63 0.17
C LEU A 48 18.23 5.04 -1.25
N THR A 49 18.48 4.02 -2.06
CA THR A 49 18.79 4.15 -3.49
C THR A 49 17.74 3.40 -4.30
N GLY A 50 17.61 3.75 -5.58
CA GLY A 50 16.74 3.00 -6.48
C GLY A 50 17.13 1.54 -6.59
N GLY A 51 16.19 0.70 -6.95
CA GLY A 51 16.41 -0.75 -7.10
C GLY A 51 15.21 -1.44 -7.72
N GLU A 52 15.33 -2.74 -7.99
CA GLU A 52 14.26 -3.54 -8.55
C GLU A 52 13.67 -4.47 -7.49
N ILE A 53 12.45 -4.18 -7.07
CA ILE A 53 11.69 -4.93 -6.08
C ILE A 53 10.79 -5.91 -6.82
N ASN A 54 10.94 -7.20 -6.54
CA ASN A 54 10.15 -8.27 -7.14
C ASN A 54 9.34 -8.99 -6.04
N PHE A 55 8.06 -8.71 -5.95
CA PHE A 55 7.18 -9.40 -5.01
C PHE A 55 6.77 -10.78 -5.57
N GLN A 56 6.94 -11.84 -4.78
CA GLN A 56 6.49 -13.19 -5.17
C GLN A 56 4.95 -13.26 -5.19
N GLN A 57 4.29 -12.57 -4.26
CA GLN A 57 2.85 -12.43 -4.18
C GLN A 57 2.49 -10.95 -4.04
N LYS A 58 1.33 -10.56 -4.57
CA LYS A 58 0.81 -9.20 -4.40
C LYS A 58 0.57 -8.92 -2.92
N SER A 59 1.07 -7.81 -2.44
CA SER A 59 0.89 -7.34 -1.06
C SER A 59 0.63 -5.85 -1.05
N VAL A 60 -0.58 -5.46 -0.65
CA VAL A 60 -0.99 -4.04 -0.55
C VAL A 60 -0.07 -3.29 0.40
N GLY A 61 0.15 -3.82 1.61
CA GLY A 61 1.00 -3.19 2.62
C GLY A 61 2.45 -3.01 2.17
N ALA A 62 3.04 -4.07 1.59
CA ALA A 62 4.42 -4.00 1.12
C ALA A 62 4.58 -3.07 -0.09
N THR A 63 3.61 -3.07 -1.03
CA THR A 63 3.59 -2.15 -2.16
C THR A 63 3.50 -0.70 -1.70
N GLY A 64 2.60 -0.39 -0.77
CA GLY A 64 2.47 0.96 -0.21
C GLY A 64 3.73 1.43 0.51
N ASN A 65 4.37 0.57 1.31
CA ASN A 65 5.63 0.88 1.97
C ASN A 65 6.77 1.10 0.96
N ALA A 66 6.89 0.25 -0.04
CA ALA A 66 7.90 0.38 -1.10
C ALA A 66 7.72 1.69 -1.88
N LEU A 67 6.48 2.07 -2.24
CA LEU A 67 6.15 3.34 -2.88
C LEU A 67 6.61 4.54 -2.03
N MET A 68 6.22 4.58 -0.75
CA MET A 68 6.59 5.67 0.16
C MET A 68 8.11 5.77 0.40
N ALA A 69 8.81 4.64 0.35
CA ALA A 69 10.27 4.63 0.45
C ALA A 69 10.92 5.12 -0.85
N ALA A 70 10.44 4.62 -2.00
CA ALA A 70 11.00 4.86 -3.33
C ALA A 70 10.90 6.32 -3.78
N VAL A 71 9.81 7.02 -3.44
CA VAL A 71 9.63 8.43 -3.87
C VAL A 71 10.70 9.38 -3.34
N LYS A 72 11.45 8.97 -2.30
CA LYS A 72 12.60 9.72 -1.76
C LYS A 72 13.92 8.96 -1.89
N ALA A 73 13.95 7.78 -2.50
CA ALA A 73 15.17 7.05 -2.77
C ALA A 73 15.94 7.71 -3.93
N ARG A 74 17.27 7.70 -3.92
CA ARG A 74 18.07 8.24 -5.02
C ARG A 74 18.02 7.31 -6.22
N GLY A 75 17.62 7.83 -7.38
CA GLY A 75 17.60 7.06 -8.63
C GLY A 75 16.20 6.53 -8.97
N ILE A 76 16.17 5.40 -9.67
CA ILE A 76 14.92 4.81 -10.17
C ILE A 76 14.63 3.51 -9.40
N THR A 77 13.40 3.36 -8.94
CA THR A 77 12.88 2.12 -8.38
C THR A 77 11.85 1.52 -9.32
N VAL A 78 11.92 0.22 -9.53
CA VAL A 78 10.92 -0.56 -10.24
C VAL A 78 10.30 -1.56 -9.26
N ILE A 79 8.99 -1.55 -9.14
CA ILE A 79 8.24 -2.53 -8.34
C ILE A 79 7.51 -3.43 -9.32
N ASN A 80 7.87 -4.71 -9.37
CA ASN A 80 7.21 -5.74 -10.15
C ASN A 80 6.25 -6.55 -9.27
N ASN A 81 5.15 -7.02 -9.84
CA ASN A 81 4.05 -7.69 -9.17
C ASN A 81 3.46 -6.84 -8.03
N ALA A 82 3.36 -5.53 -8.27
CA ALA A 82 2.73 -4.58 -7.35
C ALA A 82 1.24 -4.90 -7.15
N ALA A 83 0.73 -4.56 -5.98
CA ALA A 83 -0.70 -4.56 -5.71
C ALA A 83 -1.40 -3.48 -6.56
N GLN A 84 -2.61 -3.79 -7.03
CA GLN A 84 -3.37 -2.94 -7.97
C GLN A 84 -4.70 -2.46 -7.35
N GLU A 85 -4.87 -2.68 -6.06
CA GLU A 85 -6.06 -2.27 -5.33
C GLU A 85 -6.23 -0.73 -5.36
N PRO A 86 -7.47 -0.23 -5.30
CA PRO A 86 -7.76 1.20 -5.43
C PRO A 86 -6.99 2.09 -4.45
N GLU A 87 -6.69 1.59 -3.25
CA GLU A 87 -5.90 2.30 -2.25
C GLU A 87 -4.43 2.50 -2.66
N ILE A 88 -3.87 1.59 -3.45
CA ILE A 88 -2.51 1.74 -4.01
C ILE A 88 -2.51 2.78 -5.12
N GLU A 89 -3.51 2.74 -6.00
CA GLU A 89 -3.68 3.76 -7.04
C GLU A 89 -3.88 5.15 -6.40
N ALA A 90 -4.75 5.26 -5.39
CA ALA A 90 -4.97 6.51 -4.66
C ALA A 90 -3.70 7.02 -3.98
N LEU A 91 -2.87 6.14 -3.40
CA LEU A 91 -1.58 6.51 -2.84
C LEU A 91 -0.63 7.05 -3.92
N CYS A 92 -0.55 6.39 -5.08
CA CYS A 92 0.26 6.88 -6.20
C CYS A 92 -0.20 8.26 -6.66
N ILE A 93 -1.50 8.47 -6.85
CA ILE A 93 -2.08 9.76 -7.26
C ILE A 93 -1.77 10.84 -6.22
N PHE A 94 -1.89 10.52 -4.93
CA PHE A 94 -1.53 11.42 -3.84
C PHE A 94 -0.05 11.83 -3.91
N LEU A 95 0.86 10.86 -4.06
CA LEU A 95 2.29 11.11 -4.17
C LEU A 95 2.64 11.91 -5.43
N VAL A 96 1.97 11.67 -6.56
CA VAL A 96 2.14 12.48 -7.78
C VAL A 96 1.69 13.92 -7.56
N LYS A 97 0.59 14.15 -6.85
CA LYS A 97 0.19 15.53 -6.45
C LYS A 97 1.24 16.19 -5.56
N MET A 98 1.97 15.44 -4.75
CA MET A 98 3.13 15.93 -3.99
C MET A 98 4.38 16.12 -4.87
N GLY A 99 4.28 15.89 -6.18
CA GLY A 99 5.38 16.09 -7.12
C GLY A 99 6.24 14.84 -7.39
N ALA A 100 5.85 13.66 -6.92
CA ALA A 100 6.54 12.42 -7.27
C ALA A 100 6.38 12.08 -8.76
N GLU A 101 7.40 11.44 -9.32
CA GLU A 101 7.39 10.92 -10.70
C GLU A 101 7.13 9.41 -10.65
N ILE A 102 5.88 9.01 -10.97
CA ILE A 102 5.43 7.62 -10.92
C ILE A 102 4.78 7.25 -12.25
N ILE A 103 5.18 6.12 -12.82
CA ILE A 103 4.64 5.54 -14.07
C ILE A 103 4.10 4.15 -13.76
N GLY A 104 3.04 3.72 -14.44
CA GLY A 104 2.42 2.41 -14.27
C GLY A 104 1.41 2.36 -13.13
N ILE A 105 0.80 3.49 -12.76
CA ILE A 105 -0.25 3.56 -11.73
C ILE A 105 -1.42 2.65 -12.15
N GLY A 106 -1.91 1.82 -11.20
CA GLY A 106 -2.99 0.85 -11.45
C GLY A 106 -2.53 -0.42 -12.18
N THR A 107 -1.24 -0.57 -12.47
CA THR A 107 -0.68 -1.79 -13.08
C THR A 107 0.16 -2.58 -12.08
N ASP A 108 0.55 -3.80 -12.44
CA ASP A 108 1.41 -4.65 -11.63
C ASP A 108 2.91 -4.28 -11.72
N LYS A 109 3.26 -3.29 -12.57
CA LYS A 109 4.61 -2.76 -12.69
C LYS A 109 4.61 -1.25 -12.50
N ILE A 110 5.19 -0.80 -11.40
CA ILE A 110 5.27 0.61 -11.04
C ILE A 110 6.73 1.05 -11.09
N THR A 111 7.00 2.14 -11.80
CA THR A 111 8.33 2.76 -11.88
C THR A 111 8.29 4.12 -11.20
N ILE A 112 9.22 4.35 -10.29
CA ILE A 112 9.30 5.57 -9.48
C ILE A 112 10.68 6.19 -9.67
N LYS A 113 10.74 7.47 -10.00
CA LYS A 113 11.96 8.27 -9.94
C LYS A 113 11.96 9.07 -8.65
N GLY A 114 12.90 8.77 -7.78
CA GLY A 114 13.00 9.42 -6.47
C GLY A 114 13.36 10.90 -6.56
N LYS A 115 12.88 11.68 -5.60
CA LYS A 115 13.10 13.12 -5.48
C LYS A 115 13.58 13.48 -4.08
N GLU A 116 14.45 14.47 -3.99
CA GLU A 116 14.91 15.00 -2.69
C GLU A 116 13.78 15.64 -1.91
N GLU A 117 12.90 16.37 -2.58
CA GLU A 117 11.79 17.09 -1.94
C GLU A 117 10.46 16.76 -2.61
N LEU A 118 9.44 16.66 -1.79
CA LEU A 118 8.05 16.56 -2.18
C LEU A 118 7.30 17.80 -1.65
N ILE A 119 6.28 18.23 -2.39
CA ILE A 119 5.45 19.39 -2.04
C ILE A 119 4.60 19.02 -0.82
N ALA A 120 4.66 19.85 0.21
CA ALA A 120 3.80 19.75 1.39
C ALA A 120 2.56 20.62 1.27
N GLY A 121 1.57 20.39 2.14
CA GLY A 121 0.37 21.24 2.26
C GLY A 121 -0.61 21.12 1.10
N ILE A 122 -0.55 20.06 0.32
CA ILE A 122 -1.54 19.78 -0.73
C ILE A 122 -2.88 19.33 -0.13
N GLU A 123 -3.96 19.73 -0.76
CA GLU A 123 -5.29 19.22 -0.44
C GLU A 123 -5.60 17.96 -1.26
N TYR A 124 -6.03 16.90 -0.58
CA TYR A 124 -6.38 15.62 -1.21
C TYR A 124 -7.53 14.96 -0.47
N SER A 125 -8.57 14.56 -1.21
CA SER A 125 -9.67 13.77 -0.67
C SER A 125 -9.33 12.29 -0.77
N ILE A 126 -9.30 11.61 0.37
CA ILE A 126 -9.08 10.16 0.44
C ILE A 126 -10.29 9.44 -0.15
N ILE A 127 -10.05 8.36 -0.89
CA ILE A 127 -11.11 7.50 -1.42
C ILE A 127 -11.90 6.83 -0.30
N PRO A 128 -13.20 6.48 -0.52
CA PRO A 128 -13.98 5.71 0.44
C PRO A 128 -13.36 4.34 0.73
N ASP A 129 -13.47 3.89 1.97
CA ASP A 129 -13.02 2.56 2.37
C ASP A 129 -13.95 1.47 1.80
N ARG A 130 -13.45 0.73 0.79
CA ARG A 130 -14.19 -0.36 0.15
C ARG A 130 -14.37 -1.57 1.07
N ILE A 131 -13.49 -1.78 2.04
CA ILE A 131 -13.57 -2.89 2.99
C ILE A 131 -14.71 -2.63 3.98
N GLU A 132 -14.79 -1.43 4.53
CA GLU A 132 -15.90 -1.01 5.37
C GLU A 132 -17.22 -1.11 4.61
N ALA A 133 -17.27 -0.54 3.40
CA ALA A 133 -18.48 -0.57 2.57
C ALA A 133 -18.94 -2.01 2.24
N GLY A 134 -18.01 -2.87 1.82
CA GLY A 134 -18.29 -4.30 1.55
C GLY A 134 -18.80 -5.04 2.78
N THR A 135 -18.22 -4.76 3.95
CA THR A 135 -18.66 -5.35 5.22
C THR A 135 -20.13 -5.02 5.52
N PHE A 136 -20.54 -3.77 5.36
CA PHE A 136 -21.94 -3.38 5.60
C PHE A 136 -22.90 -3.90 4.52
N LEU A 137 -22.48 -4.03 3.26
CA LEU A 137 -23.30 -4.70 2.24
C LEU A 137 -23.57 -6.15 2.61
N ILE A 138 -22.52 -6.89 3.00
CA ILE A 138 -22.66 -8.27 3.44
C ILE A 138 -23.53 -8.36 4.69
N ALA A 139 -23.36 -7.48 5.67
CA ALA A 139 -24.19 -7.45 6.86
C ALA A 139 -25.68 -7.25 6.52
N GLY A 140 -26.00 -6.35 5.59
CA GLY A 140 -27.36 -6.17 5.09
C GLY A 140 -27.94 -7.45 4.47
N ALA A 141 -27.17 -8.14 3.63
CA ALA A 141 -27.59 -9.37 2.96
C ALA A 141 -27.86 -10.51 3.96
N ILE A 142 -26.92 -10.80 4.86
CA ILE A 142 -27.05 -11.95 5.80
C ILE A 142 -28.13 -11.75 6.86
N THR A 143 -28.57 -10.51 7.10
CA THR A 143 -29.66 -10.20 8.04
C THR A 143 -31.00 -9.98 7.35
N SER A 144 -31.10 -10.22 6.04
CA SER A 144 -32.28 -9.88 5.23
C SER A 144 -32.73 -8.43 5.43
N GLY A 145 -31.76 -7.54 5.71
CA GLY A 145 -32.00 -6.15 6.01
C GLY A 145 -32.03 -5.27 4.75
N ASN A 146 -32.30 -3.99 4.97
CA ASN A 146 -32.25 -2.97 3.92
C ASN A 146 -31.21 -1.92 4.29
N VAL A 147 -30.04 -1.96 3.64
CA VAL A 147 -28.92 -1.07 3.92
C VAL A 147 -28.64 -0.17 2.72
N ARG A 148 -28.50 1.12 2.96
CA ARG A 148 -28.09 2.10 1.95
C ARG A 148 -26.76 2.74 2.33
N LEU A 149 -25.72 2.43 1.57
CA LEU A 149 -24.42 3.08 1.71
C LEU A 149 -24.38 4.39 0.93
N LYS A 150 -23.81 5.44 1.52
CA LYS A 150 -23.63 6.75 0.89
C LYS A 150 -22.15 7.08 0.81
N LYS A 151 -21.78 7.88 -0.22
CA LYS A 151 -20.39 8.32 -0.44
C LYS A 151 -19.40 7.17 -0.60
N VAL A 152 -19.83 6.09 -1.23
CA VAL A 152 -18.98 4.95 -1.63
C VAL A 152 -18.74 4.99 -3.13
N ASN A 153 -17.66 4.32 -3.59
CA ASN A 153 -17.45 4.09 -5.01
C ASN A 153 -17.88 2.65 -5.37
N PRO A 154 -18.96 2.45 -6.13
CA PRO A 154 -19.44 1.12 -6.52
C PRO A 154 -18.40 0.31 -7.30
N ASP A 155 -17.55 0.95 -8.12
CA ASP A 155 -16.55 0.27 -8.93
C ASP A 155 -15.52 -0.47 -8.08
N HIS A 156 -15.27 0.00 -6.85
CA HIS A 156 -14.40 -0.67 -5.89
C HIS A 156 -15.04 -1.89 -5.21
N LEU A 157 -16.36 -2.10 -5.41
CA LEU A 157 -17.17 -3.15 -4.78
C LEU A 157 -17.68 -4.20 -5.77
N THR A 158 -17.32 -4.12 -7.04
CA THR A 158 -17.84 -4.96 -8.12
C THR A 158 -17.81 -6.45 -7.74
N ILE A 159 -16.67 -6.94 -7.26
CA ILE A 159 -16.53 -8.37 -6.88
C ILE A 159 -17.48 -8.73 -5.74
N VAL A 160 -17.60 -7.89 -4.72
CA VAL A 160 -18.49 -8.15 -3.57
C VAL A 160 -19.94 -8.16 -4.02
N MET A 161 -20.34 -7.19 -4.85
CA MET A 161 -21.70 -7.11 -5.40
C MET A 161 -22.03 -8.32 -6.28
N ASP A 162 -21.10 -8.75 -7.14
CA ASP A 162 -21.28 -9.92 -7.98
C ASP A 162 -21.52 -11.20 -7.17
N TYR A 163 -20.77 -11.38 -6.08
CA TYR A 163 -20.96 -12.52 -5.18
C TYR A 163 -22.29 -12.45 -4.44
N LEU A 164 -22.70 -11.26 -3.97
CA LEU A 164 -23.99 -11.08 -3.29
C LEU A 164 -25.17 -11.35 -4.25
N ILE A 165 -25.09 -10.86 -5.48
CA ILE A 165 -26.12 -11.13 -6.53
C ILE A 165 -26.21 -12.62 -6.84
N LYS A 166 -25.10 -13.33 -6.92
CA LYS A 166 -25.09 -14.80 -7.17
C LYS A 166 -25.62 -15.60 -5.98
N ALA A 167 -25.53 -15.06 -4.79
CA ALA A 167 -26.02 -15.71 -3.58
C ALA A 167 -27.56 -15.56 -3.39
N GLY A 168 -28.25 -14.69 -4.15
CA GLY A 168 -29.67 -14.38 -4.08
C GLY A 168 -29.91 -13.12 -3.26
#